data_69c0723e0554b82988ee80f1e1707c31
#
_entry.id   69c0723e0554b82988ee80f1e1707c31
#
_cell.length_a   1.000
_cell.length_b   1.000
_cell.length_c   1.000
_cell.angle_alpha   90.00
_cell.angle_beta   90.00
_cell.angle_gamma   90.00
#
_symmetry.space_group_name_H-M   'P 1'
#
loop_
_entity.id
_entity.type
_entity.pdbx_description
1 polymer ?
#
loop_
_entity_poly.entity_id
_entity_poly.type
_entity_poly.pdbx_seq_one_letter_code
_entity_poly.pdbx_strand_id
1 'polypeptide(L)'
;MLDILLAAGPGTATSLSEQLPVTRQAVAKHLLVLDQAGLVHGTTAGRERRYQVDQAQLARAVAQLASVGASWDARLQRIKRIAEAIQRERDGGGDV
;
A
#
# COMPACT_ATOMS: atom_id res chain seq x y z
N MET A 1 -0.40 4.00 3.51
CA MET A 1 0.55 5.12 3.27
C MET A 1 0.25 5.88 1.98
N LEU A 2 0.10 5.21 0.85
CA LEU A 2 -0.28 5.87 -0.40
C LEU A 2 -1.61 6.61 -0.31
N ASP A 3 -2.58 6.07 0.38
CA ASP A 3 -3.89 6.67 0.60
C ASP A 3 -3.77 8.00 1.37
N ILE A 4 -2.89 8.09 2.35
CA ILE A 4 -2.65 9.32 3.10
C ILE A 4 -2.01 10.37 2.19
N LEU A 5 -1.01 9.99 1.39
CA LEU A 5 -0.37 10.92 0.45
C LEU A 5 -1.34 11.40 -0.63
N LEU A 6 -2.24 10.54 -1.10
CA LEU A 6 -3.27 10.92 -2.08
C LEU A 6 -4.30 11.90 -1.47
N ALA A 7 -4.72 11.64 -0.24
CA ALA A 7 -5.75 12.46 0.42
C ALA A 7 -5.19 13.78 0.96
N ALA A 8 -4.01 13.75 1.59
CA ALA A 8 -3.44 14.89 2.27
C ALA A 8 -2.42 15.67 1.43
N GLY A 9 -2.00 15.12 0.28
CA GLY A 9 -0.96 15.72 -0.56
C GLY A 9 0.46 15.39 -0.09
N PRO A 10 1.47 16.15 -0.51
CA PRO A 10 2.86 15.85 -0.18
C PRO A 10 3.11 15.75 1.31
N GLY A 11 3.96 14.80 1.72
CA GLY A 11 4.30 14.58 3.12
C GLY A 11 5.75 14.16 3.32
N THR A 12 6.23 14.29 4.55
CA THR A 12 7.55 13.85 4.99
C THR A 12 7.43 12.55 5.78
N ALA A 13 8.57 11.85 5.99
CA ALA A 13 8.59 10.68 6.85
C ALA A 13 8.06 10.99 8.25
N THR A 14 8.39 12.17 8.79
CA THR A 14 7.90 12.62 10.10
C THR A 14 6.39 12.84 10.10
N SER A 15 5.86 13.57 9.13
CA SER A 15 4.42 13.86 9.07
C SER A 15 3.59 12.60 8.87
N LEU A 16 4.08 11.64 8.09
CA LEU A 16 3.40 10.38 7.87
C LEU A 16 3.44 9.49 9.11
N SER A 17 4.58 9.45 9.83
CA SER A 17 4.69 8.66 11.04
C SER A 17 3.77 9.12 12.16
N GLU A 18 3.41 10.40 12.18
CA GLU A 18 2.44 10.94 13.13
C GLU A 18 1.02 10.42 12.89
N GLN A 19 0.72 9.99 11.69
CA GLN A 19 -0.60 9.50 11.30
C GLN A 19 -0.69 7.97 11.27
N LEU A 20 0.42 7.27 11.42
CA LEU A 20 0.51 5.82 11.32
C LEU A 20 1.09 5.23 12.60
N PRO A 21 0.67 4.01 13.01
CA PRO A 21 1.19 3.36 14.20
C PRO A 21 2.55 2.68 13.93
N VAL A 22 3.47 3.40 13.30
CA VAL A 22 4.79 2.90 12.91
C VAL A 22 5.84 3.97 13.16
N THR A 23 7.10 3.54 13.27
CA THR A 23 8.20 4.45 13.51
C THR A 23 8.54 5.26 12.26
N ARG A 24 9.18 6.41 12.46
CA ARG A 24 9.69 7.24 11.36
C ARG A 24 10.65 6.46 10.46
N GLN A 25 11.52 5.63 11.04
CA GLN A 25 12.46 4.80 10.29
C GLN A 25 11.74 3.80 9.37
N ALA A 26 10.66 3.18 9.87
CA ALA A 26 9.86 2.26 9.06
C ALA A 26 9.18 2.99 7.91
N VAL A 27 8.63 4.17 8.15
CA VAL A 27 8.03 5.02 7.12
C VAL A 27 9.08 5.40 6.07
N ALA A 28 10.28 5.81 6.50
CA ALA A 28 11.35 6.19 5.59
C ALA A 28 11.76 5.02 4.67
N LYS A 29 11.83 3.80 5.20
CA LYS A 29 12.11 2.60 4.39
C LYS A 29 11.02 2.32 3.37
N HIS A 30 9.77 2.44 3.76
CA HIS A 30 8.63 2.26 2.85
C HIS A 30 8.65 3.30 1.73
N LEU A 31 8.90 4.56 2.06
CA LEU A 31 9.00 5.64 1.07
C LEU A 31 10.13 5.39 0.08
N LEU A 32 11.27 4.88 0.55
CA LEU A 32 12.39 4.53 -0.33
C LEU A 32 12.00 3.45 -1.34
N VAL A 33 11.30 2.41 -0.89
CA VAL A 33 10.81 1.33 -1.76
C VAL A 33 9.81 1.87 -2.79
N LEU A 34 8.88 2.71 -2.36
CA LEU A 34 7.89 3.31 -3.25
C LEU A 34 8.54 4.25 -4.28
N ASP A 35 9.58 4.99 -3.87
CA ASP A 35 10.35 5.86 -4.75
C ASP A 35 11.11 5.03 -5.80
N GLN A 36 11.74 3.94 -5.39
CA GLN A 36 12.45 3.03 -6.31
C GLN A 36 11.49 2.38 -7.31
N ALA A 37 10.25 2.12 -6.90
CA ALA A 37 9.21 1.60 -7.79
C ALA A 37 8.60 2.68 -8.70
N GLY A 38 8.93 3.96 -8.48
CA GLY A 38 8.40 5.07 -9.27
C GLY A 38 7.00 5.51 -8.88
N LEU A 39 6.46 5.01 -7.76
CA LEU A 39 5.11 5.34 -7.31
C LEU A 39 5.03 6.65 -6.53
N VAL A 40 6.13 7.05 -5.93
CA VAL A 40 6.28 8.35 -5.27
C VAL A 40 7.59 9.01 -5.69
N HIS A 41 7.66 10.32 -5.56
CA HIS A 41 8.86 11.10 -5.82
C HIS A 41 9.16 11.99 -4.63
N GLY A 42 10.42 11.96 -4.18
CA GLY A 42 10.92 12.82 -3.13
C GLY A 42 11.62 14.05 -3.67
N THR A 43 11.36 15.20 -3.07
CA THR A 43 12.09 16.44 -3.32
C THR A 43 12.62 16.98 -2.00
N THR A 44 13.84 17.53 -2.04
CA THR A 44 14.45 18.12 -0.85
C THR A 44 13.83 19.50 -0.58
N ALA A 45 13.36 19.70 0.64
CA ALA A 45 12.81 20.97 1.11
C ALA A 45 13.50 21.32 2.42
N GLY A 46 14.57 22.14 2.37
CA GLY A 46 15.41 22.41 3.53
C GLY A 46 16.15 21.17 4.01
N ARG A 47 15.93 20.77 5.26
CA ARG A 47 16.49 19.56 5.86
C ARG A 47 15.60 18.34 5.71
N GLU A 48 14.40 18.51 5.14
CA GLU A 48 13.42 17.46 4.99
C GLU A 48 13.33 16.99 3.55
N ARG A 49 12.90 15.75 3.37
CA ARG A 49 12.56 15.22 2.07
C ARG A 49 11.05 15.04 2.01
N ARG A 50 10.42 15.75 1.10
CA ARG A 50 8.99 15.73 0.91
C ARG A 50 8.63 14.79 -0.23
N TYR A 51 7.68 13.91 0.00
CA TYR A 51 7.25 12.88 -0.96
C TYR A 51 5.86 13.18 -1.46
N GLN A 52 5.65 12.92 -2.76
CA GLN A 52 4.33 13.00 -3.35
C GLN A 52 4.10 11.83 -4.30
N VAL A 53 2.86 11.42 -4.47
CA VAL A 53 2.48 10.30 -5.34
C VAL A 53 2.66 10.71 -6.81
N ASP A 54 3.27 9.83 -7.60
CA ASP A 54 3.25 9.93 -9.05
C ASP A 54 1.93 9.33 -9.53
N GLN A 55 0.94 10.16 -9.75
CA GLN A 55 -0.40 9.73 -10.13
C GLN A 55 -0.42 9.03 -11.49
N ALA A 56 0.40 9.48 -12.43
CA ALA A 56 0.48 8.88 -13.76
C ALA A 56 1.05 7.45 -13.68
N GLN A 57 2.10 7.24 -12.88
CA GLN A 57 2.69 5.93 -12.69
C GLN A 57 1.76 4.99 -11.93
N LEU A 58 1.06 5.50 -10.93
CA LEU A 58 0.07 4.74 -10.18
C LEU A 58 -1.08 4.31 -11.10
N ALA A 59 -1.58 5.21 -11.94
CA ALA A 59 -2.62 4.90 -12.91
C ALA A 59 -2.17 3.81 -13.89
N ARG A 60 -0.92 3.85 -14.36
CA ARG A 60 -0.36 2.80 -15.21
C ARG A 60 -0.28 1.45 -14.51
N ALA A 61 0.13 1.43 -13.24
CA ALA A 61 0.18 0.20 -12.45
C ALA A 61 -1.22 -0.40 -12.28
N VAL A 62 -2.21 0.42 -11.97
CA VAL A 62 -3.61 0.00 -11.86
C VAL A 62 -4.11 -0.56 -13.20
N ALA A 63 -3.82 0.11 -14.32
CA ALA A 63 -4.21 -0.35 -15.65
C ALA A 63 -3.57 -1.69 -15.99
N GLN A 64 -2.30 -1.91 -15.63
CA GLN A 64 -1.63 -3.19 -15.84
C GLN A 64 -2.28 -4.31 -15.03
N LEU A 65 -2.64 -4.05 -13.78
CA LEU A 65 -3.36 -5.02 -12.95
C LEU A 65 -4.72 -5.35 -13.54
N ALA A 66 -5.45 -4.35 -14.05
CA ALA A 66 -6.72 -4.55 -14.70
C ALA A 66 -6.59 -5.38 -15.98
N SER A 67 -5.50 -5.20 -16.76
CA SER A 67 -5.27 -5.94 -18.01
C SER A 67 -4.92 -7.41 -17.80
N VAL A 68 -4.48 -7.80 -16.62
CA VAL A 68 -4.28 -9.21 -16.24
C VAL A 68 -5.61 -9.95 -16.14
N GLY A 69 -6.70 -9.20 -15.95
CA GLY A 69 -8.06 -9.59 -16.28
C GLY A 69 -8.70 -10.65 -15.39
N ALA A 70 -9.70 -11.31 -15.97
CA ALA A 70 -10.58 -12.23 -15.27
C ALA A 70 -9.86 -13.41 -14.58
N SER A 71 -8.71 -13.82 -15.10
CA SER A 71 -7.95 -14.92 -14.48
C SER A 71 -7.42 -14.57 -13.09
N TRP A 72 -7.00 -13.31 -12.90
CA TRP A 72 -6.58 -12.82 -11.58
C TRP A 72 -7.76 -12.70 -10.63
N ASP A 73 -8.88 -12.16 -11.11
CA ASP A 73 -10.09 -12.07 -10.31
C ASP A 73 -10.56 -13.46 -9.83
N ALA A 74 -10.52 -14.46 -10.72
CA ALA A 74 -10.87 -15.82 -10.37
C ALA A 74 -9.93 -16.39 -9.30
N ARG A 75 -8.61 -16.14 -9.43
CA ARG A 75 -7.63 -16.58 -8.43
C ARG A 75 -7.83 -15.90 -7.08
N LEU A 76 -8.06 -14.60 -7.08
CA LEU A 76 -8.30 -13.84 -5.85
C LEU A 76 -9.57 -14.32 -5.16
N GLN A 77 -10.64 -14.57 -5.90
CA GLN A 77 -11.88 -15.11 -5.34
C GLN A 77 -11.68 -16.51 -4.76
N ARG A 78 -10.89 -17.34 -5.44
CA ARG A 78 -10.57 -18.68 -4.95
C ARG A 78 -9.77 -18.63 -3.65
N ILE A 79 -8.74 -17.77 -3.59
CA ILE A 79 -7.92 -17.58 -2.38
C ILE A 79 -8.80 -17.07 -1.23
N LYS A 80 -9.68 -16.13 -1.50
CA LYS A 80 -10.63 -15.60 -0.51
C LYS A 80 -11.51 -16.70 0.06
N ARG A 81 -12.07 -17.56 -0.80
CA ARG A 81 -12.92 -18.68 -0.36
C ARG A 81 -12.15 -19.68 0.51
N ILE A 82 -10.89 -19.97 0.16
CA ILE A 82 -10.03 -20.86 0.94
C ILE A 82 -9.77 -20.24 2.32
N ALA A 83 -9.44 -18.96 2.37
CA ALA A 83 -9.20 -18.25 3.62
C ALA A 83 -10.44 -18.24 4.52
N GLU A 84 -11.60 -17.99 3.95
CA GLU A 84 -12.88 -18.00 4.68
C GLU A 84 -13.22 -19.39 5.21
N ALA A 85 -12.94 -20.45 4.43
CA ALA A 85 -13.18 -21.82 4.87
C ALA A 85 -12.26 -22.19 6.04
N ILE A 86 -10.99 -21.83 5.99
CA ILE A 86 -10.03 -22.03 7.09
C ILE A 86 -10.50 -21.28 8.35
N GLN A 87 -10.95 -20.06 8.20
CA GLN A 87 -11.44 -19.25 9.33
C GLN A 87 -12.67 -19.90 9.98
N ARG A 88 -13.59 -20.42 9.19
CA ARG A 88 -14.77 -21.11 9.69
C ARG A 88 -14.43 -22.39 10.45
N GLU A 89 -13.46 -23.16 9.95
CA GLU A 89 -12.99 -24.37 10.66
C GLU A 89 -12.36 -24.00 12.01
N ARG A 90 -11.56 -22.94 12.07
CA ARG A 90 -10.95 -22.47 13.31
C ARG A 90 -11.99 -22.00 14.31
N ASP A 91 -12.99 -21.26 13.84
CA ASP A 91 -14.08 -20.77 14.69
C ASP A 91 -14.97 -21.92 15.18
N GLY A 92 -15.29 -22.87 14.30
CA GLY A 92 -16.06 -24.05 14.65
C GLY A 92 -15.32 -25.00 15.60
N GLY A 93 -14.03 -25.17 15.40
CA GLY A 93 -13.17 -26.00 16.27
C GLY A 93 -13.06 -25.46 17.69
N GLY A 94 -13.20 -24.14 17.87
CA GLY A 94 -13.14 -23.50 19.17
C GLY A 94 -14.36 -23.78 20.04
N ASP A 95 -15.46 -24.23 19.46
CA ASP A 95 -16.71 -24.48 20.18
C ASP A 95 -16.83 -25.89 20.73
N VAL A 96 -15.88 -26.73 20.46
CA VAL A 96 -15.87 -28.13 20.93
C VAL A 96 -15.09 -28.32 22.25
#